data_0813f4cce6b4508849ac53a6d99a9915
#
_entry.id   0813f4cce6b4508849ac53a6d99a9915
#
_cell.length_a   1.000
_cell.length_b   1.000
_cell.length_c   1.000
_cell.angle_alpha   90.00
_cell.angle_beta   90.00
_cell.angle_gamma   90.00
#
_symmetry.space_group_name_H-M   'P 1'
#
loop_
_entity.id
_entity.type
_entity.pdbx_description
1 polymer ?
#
loop_
_entity_poly.entity_id
_entity_poly.type
_entity_poly.pdbx_seq_one_letter_code
_entity_poly.pdbx_strand_id
1 'polypeptide(L)'
;MARALFLLTLAAIALGGCAQRWAKPGATEADFKIAQLRCESHGYQRLPAELFWTQVSAGYYAPGYRNCRKSHGSRRCESRPGHYVPARYGHVDRNEAARDRFVALCLADNGWRPID
;
A
#
# COMPACT_ATOMS: atom_id res chain seq x y z
N MET A 1 24.23 11.07 26.83
CA MET A 1 23.72 11.59 25.55
C MET A 1 23.79 10.58 24.38
N ALA A 2 24.78 9.69 24.30
CA ALA A 2 24.90 8.71 23.21
C ALA A 2 23.78 7.63 23.13
N ARG A 3 23.14 7.28 24.26
CA ARG A 3 22.06 6.27 24.30
C ARG A 3 20.72 6.76 23.73
N ALA A 4 20.45 8.07 23.77
CA ALA A 4 19.21 8.63 23.23
C ALA A 4 19.24 8.75 21.71
N LEU A 5 20.40 8.97 21.10
CA LEU A 5 20.57 9.03 19.65
C LEU A 5 20.40 7.62 19.00
N PHE A 6 20.78 6.56 19.70
CA PHE A 6 20.66 5.18 19.18
C PHE A 6 19.21 4.68 19.11
N LEU A 7 18.35 5.15 20.01
CA LEU A 7 16.92 4.79 20.01
C LEU A 7 16.12 5.54 18.92
N LEU A 8 16.54 6.73 18.52
CA LEU A 8 15.91 7.49 17.44
C LEU A 8 16.21 6.90 16.06
N THR A 9 17.37 6.28 15.87
CA THR A 9 17.73 5.65 14.59
C THR A 9 17.04 4.32 14.36
N LEU A 10 16.68 3.58 15.42
CA LEU A 10 15.94 2.31 15.29
C LEU A 10 14.46 2.51 14.90
N ALA A 11 13.86 3.63 15.29
CA ALA A 11 12.45 3.93 14.98
C ALA A 11 12.21 4.31 13.51
N ALA A 12 13.24 4.75 12.80
CA ALA A 12 13.12 5.15 11.39
C ALA A 12 13.05 3.97 10.40
N ILE A 13 13.41 2.75 10.83
CA ILE A 13 13.47 1.56 9.96
C ILE A 13 12.13 0.84 9.84
N ALA A 14 11.15 1.13 10.71
CA ALA A 14 9.88 0.41 10.76
C ALA A 14 8.78 0.90 9.79
N LEU A 15 9.03 1.95 8.99
CA LEU A 15 8.06 2.52 8.04
C LEU A 15 8.32 2.13 6.58
N GLY A 16 9.18 1.16 6.32
CA GLY A 16 9.35 0.55 5.00
C GLY A 16 8.12 -0.26 4.64
N GLY A 17 7.09 0.38 4.07
CA GLY A 17 5.95 -0.32 3.48
C GLY A 17 6.42 -1.36 2.47
N CYS A 18 5.62 -2.41 2.27
CA CYS A 18 5.83 -3.51 1.31
C CYS A 18 5.82 -3.02 -0.17
N ALA A 19 6.59 -2.01 -0.52
CA ALA A 19 6.82 -1.62 -1.89
C ALA A 19 7.86 -2.59 -2.48
N GLN A 20 7.47 -3.32 -3.51
CA GLN A 20 8.37 -4.19 -4.24
C GLN A 20 9.59 -3.38 -4.72
N ARG A 21 10.77 -3.78 -4.27
CA ARG A 21 12.02 -3.12 -4.62
C ARG A 21 12.59 -3.76 -5.88
N TRP A 22 13.25 -2.97 -6.69
CA TRP A 22 13.87 -3.39 -7.93
C TRP A 22 15.36 -3.04 -7.92
N ALA A 23 16.17 -3.89 -8.51
CA ALA A 23 17.61 -3.65 -8.67
C ALA A 23 18.08 -4.03 -10.07
N LYS A 24 19.09 -3.32 -10.52
CA LYS A 24 19.85 -3.61 -11.73
C LYS A 24 21.35 -3.35 -11.45
N PRO A 25 22.26 -4.27 -11.77
CA PRO A 25 23.69 -4.07 -11.54
C PRO A 25 24.19 -2.78 -12.18
N GLY A 26 24.90 -1.96 -11.40
CA GLY A 26 25.49 -0.70 -11.89
C GLY A 26 24.49 0.46 -12.06
N ALA A 27 23.22 0.28 -11.77
CA ALA A 27 22.20 1.32 -11.88
C ALA A 27 21.92 1.97 -10.53
N THR A 28 21.51 3.24 -10.56
CA THR A 28 21.11 4.04 -9.41
C THR A 28 19.59 4.05 -9.21
N GLU A 29 19.11 4.59 -8.09
CA GLU A 29 17.68 4.80 -7.88
C GLU A 29 17.09 5.80 -8.90
N ALA A 30 17.87 6.79 -9.32
CA ALA A 30 17.43 7.73 -10.36
C ALA A 30 17.21 7.03 -11.70
N ASP A 31 18.09 6.10 -12.06
CA ASP A 31 17.94 5.27 -13.27
C ASP A 31 16.67 4.40 -13.19
N PHE A 32 16.36 3.86 -12.00
CA PHE A 32 15.13 3.12 -11.78
C PHE A 32 13.89 3.99 -12.02
N LYS A 33 13.84 5.17 -11.45
CA LYS A 33 12.70 6.10 -11.63
C LYS A 33 12.48 6.46 -13.10
N ILE A 34 13.55 6.69 -13.83
CA ILE A 34 13.48 6.97 -15.29
C ILE A 34 12.93 5.76 -16.04
N ALA A 35 13.43 4.56 -15.73
CA ALA A 35 12.97 3.32 -16.36
C ALA A 35 11.49 3.05 -16.02
N GLN A 36 11.09 3.24 -14.76
CA GLN A 36 9.72 3.08 -14.31
C GLN A 36 8.78 4.02 -15.05
N LEU A 37 9.06 5.32 -15.09
CA LEU A 37 8.23 6.31 -15.79
C LEU A 37 8.09 5.99 -17.27
N ARG A 38 9.16 5.51 -17.92
CA ARG A 38 9.13 5.09 -19.32
C ARG A 38 8.20 3.89 -19.51
N CYS A 39 8.34 2.86 -18.68
CA CYS A 39 7.50 1.66 -18.75
C CYS A 39 6.04 1.98 -18.43
N GLU A 40 5.76 2.85 -17.46
CA GLU A 40 4.42 3.32 -17.13
C GLU A 40 3.78 4.09 -18.29
N SER A 41 4.54 5.01 -18.92
CA SER A 41 4.06 5.75 -20.09
C SER A 41 3.67 4.80 -21.23
N HIS A 42 4.50 3.80 -21.53
CA HIS A 42 4.17 2.78 -22.51
C HIS A 42 2.97 1.94 -22.10
N GLY A 43 2.85 1.63 -20.81
CA GLY A 43 1.70 0.92 -20.25
C GLY A 43 0.39 1.67 -20.47
N TYR A 44 0.35 2.97 -20.21
CA TYR A 44 -0.83 3.80 -20.46
C TYR A 44 -1.15 3.98 -21.94
N GLN A 45 -0.16 4.00 -22.82
CA GLN A 45 -0.39 4.03 -24.25
C GLN A 45 -1.01 2.74 -24.79
N ARG A 46 -0.60 1.58 -24.25
CA ARG A 46 -1.10 0.26 -24.63
C ARG A 46 -2.43 -0.11 -23.97
N LEU A 47 -2.56 0.26 -22.72
CA LEU A 47 -3.68 -0.07 -21.82
C LEU A 47 -4.14 1.22 -21.12
N PRO A 48 -4.85 2.13 -21.85
CA PRO A 48 -5.35 3.36 -21.25
C PRO A 48 -6.30 3.06 -20.09
N ALA A 49 -6.44 4.00 -19.17
CA ALA A 49 -7.36 3.87 -18.05
C ALA A 49 -8.80 3.72 -18.56
N GLU A 50 -9.48 2.67 -18.14
CA GLU A 50 -10.88 2.39 -18.45
C GLU A 50 -11.66 2.32 -17.14
N LEU A 51 -12.22 3.46 -16.75
CA LEU A 51 -12.92 3.60 -15.47
C LEU A 51 -14.37 3.15 -15.59
N PHE A 52 -14.81 2.32 -14.65
CA PHE A 52 -16.21 1.94 -14.52
C PHE A 52 -16.65 2.04 -13.06
N TRP A 53 -17.91 2.40 -12.86
CA TRP A 53 -18.50 2.51 -11.53
C TRP A 53 -18.95 1.15 -11.04
N THR A 54 -18.49 0.74 -9.87
CA THR A 54 -18.83 -0.55 -9.27
C THR A 54 -18.78 -0.50 -7.75
N GLN A 55 -19.29 -1.56 -7.14
CA GLN A 55 -19.17 -1.75 -5.70
C GLN A 55 -17.72 -2.14 -5.37
N VAL A 56 -17.04 -1.30 -4.59
CA VAL A 56 -15.64 -1.52 -4.16
C VAL A 56 -15.54 -2.20 -2.79
N SER A 57 -16.59 -2.14 -1.98
CA SER A 57 -16.69 -2.94 -0.75
C SER A 57 -18.15 -3.26 -0.47
N ALA A 58 -18.41 -4.50 -0.02
CA ALA A 58 -19.73 -4.89 0.44
C ALA A 58 -20.08 -4.18 1.75
N GLY A 59 -21.38 -3.96 1.98
CA GLY A 59 -21.85 -3.57 3.29
C GLY A 59 -21.71 -4.73 4.29
N TYR A 60 -21.46 -4.42 5.54
CA TYR A 60 -21.33 -5.42 6.59
C TYR A 60 -21.77 -4.87 7.94
N TYR A 61 -22.08 -5.76 8.87
CA TYR A 61 -22.37 -5.39 10.25
C TYR A 61 -21.09 -5.45 11.07
N ALA A 62 -20.62 -4.30 11.55
CA ALA A 62 -19.50 -4.23 12.47
C ALA A 62 -20.01 -4.56 13.89
N PRO A 63 -19.47 -5.63 14.54
CA PRO A 63 -19.90 -5.98 15.88
C PRO A 63 -19.53 -4.89 16.88
N GLY A 64 -20.36 -4.75 17.92
CA GLY A 64 -20.04 -3.91 19.05
C GLY A 64 -18.89 -4.49 19.87
N TYR A 65 -18.25 -3.66 20.66
CA TYR A 65 -17.22 -4.09 21.60
C TYR A 65 -17.40 -3.46 22.98
N ARG A 66 -16.87 -4.14 23.98
CA ARG A 66 -16.74 -3.62 25.33
C ARG A 66 -15.31 -3.88 25.82
N ASN A 67 -14.57 -2.81 26.07
CA ASN A 67 -13.22 -2.88 26.60
C ASN A 67 -13.17 -2.28 28.00
N CYS A 68 -12.70 -3.04 28.98
CA CYS A 68 -12.63 -2.62 30.35
C CYS A 68 -11.19 -2.58 30.83
N ARG A 69 -10.72 -1.47 31.38
CA ARG A 69 -9.41 -1.30 31.98
C ARG A 69 -9.53 -1.06 33.48
N LYS A 70 -8.67 -1.72 34.25
CA LYS A 70 -8.48 -1.41 35.67
C LYS A 70 -7.30 -0.44 35.82
N SER A 71 -7.52 0.65 36.55
CA SER A 71 -6.50 1.62 36.89
C SER A 71 -6.76 2.13 38.31
N HIS A 72 -5.74 2.07 39.19
CA HIS A 72 -5.79 2.57 40.56
C HIS A 72 -7.02 2.09 41.37
N GLY A 73 -7.36 0.80 41.27
CA GLY A 73 -8.50 0.21 42.01
C GLY A 73 -9.89 0.49 41.40
N SER A 74 -10.00 1.31 40.40
CA SER A 74 -11.24 1.54 39.65
C SER A 74 -11.25 0.80 38.31
N ARG A 75 -12.46 0.39 37.87
CA ARG A 75 -12.70 -0.26 36.59
C ARG A 75 -13.44 0.71 35.68
N ARG A 76 -12.82 1.08 34.58
CA ARG A 76 -13.45 1.89 33.53
C ARG A 76 -13.70 1.03 32.31
N CYS A 77 -14.94 1.02 31.83
CA CYS A 77 -15.33 0.31 30.63
C CYS A 77 -15.75 1.30 29.54
N GLU A 78 -15.23 1.09 28.35
CA GLU A 78 -15.70 1.72 27.11
C GLU A 78 -16.47 0.67 26.29
N SER A 79 -17.66 1.03 25.84
CA SER A 79 -18.46 0.15 24.98
C SER A 79 -18.97 0.90 23.77
N ARG A 80 -18.97 0.24 22.63
CA ARG A 80 -19.64 0.71 21.40
C ARG A 80 -20.66 -0.33 20.95
N PRO A 81 -21.87 0.07 20.60
CA PRO A 81 -22.84 -0.82 19.97
C PRO A 81 -22.36 -1.23 18.58
N GLY A 82 -22.79 -2.38 18.13
CA GLY A 82 -22.63 -2.77 16.75
C GLY A 82 -23.40 -1.85 15.81
N HIS A 83 -22.91 -1.69 14.59
CA HIS A 83 -23.55 -0.83 13.59
C HIS A 83 -23.35 -1.39 12.19
N TYR A 84 -24.26 -1.04 11.30
CA TYR A 84 -24.12 -1.39 9.89
C TYR A 84 -23.20 -0.40 9.17
N VAL A 85 -22.21 -0.94 8.48
CA VAL A 85 -21.33 -0.19 7.57
C VAL A 85 -21.87 -0.39 6.15
N PRO A 86 -22.33 0.65 5.47
CA PRO A 86 -22.94 0.51 4.16
C PRO A 86 -21.90 0.12 3.10
N ALA A 87 -22.39 -0.50 2.04
CA ALA A 87 -21.58 -0.77 0.84
C ALA A 87 -21.01 0.53 0.27
N ARG A 88 -19.79 0.46 -0.22
CA ARG A 88 -19.13 1.61 -0.88
C ARG A 88 -19.00 1.32 -2.37
N TYR A 89 -19.23 2.37 -3.13
CA TYR A 89 -19.09 2.37 -4.59
C TYR A 89 -18.01 3.34 -5.01
N GLY A 90 -17.37 3.07 -6.13
CA GLY A 90 -16.30 3.91 -6.65
C GLY A 90 -15.95 3.55 -8.08
N HIS A 91 -15.10 4.36 -8.68
CA HIS A 91 -14.52 4.04 -9.97
C HIS A 91 -13.35 3.07 -9.78
N VAL A 92 -13.31 2.05 -10.63
CA VAL A 92 -12.23 1.07 -10.71
C VAL A 92 -11.72 1.07 -12.14
N ASP A 93 -10.41 1.05 -12.32
CA ASP A 93 -9.78 0.94 -13.62
C ASP A 93 -9.67 -0.53 -14.04
N ARG A 94 -10.38 -0.90 -15.10
CA ARG A 94 -10.39 -2.27 -15.62
C ARG A 94 -9.01 -2.72 -16.10
N ASN A 95 -8.20 -1.79 -16.58
CA ASN A 95 -6.90 -2.07 -17.16
C ASN A 95 -5.74 -1.98 -16.17
N GLU A 96 -5.98 -1.58 -14.90
CA GLU A 96 -4.93 -1.36 -13.89
C GLU A 96 -4.04 -2.60 -13.73
N ALA A 97 -4.61 -3.75 -13.40
CA ALA A 97 -3.85 -4.97 -13.17
C ALA A 97 -3.08 -5.46 -14.41
N ALA A 98 -3.64 -5.28 -15.60
CA ALA A 98 -2.97 -5.63 -16.85
C ALA A 98 -1.81 -4.67 -17.14
N ARG A 99 -2.01 -3.39 -16.87
CA ARG A 99 -0.97 -2.35 -17.00
C ARG A 99 0.17 -2.57 -16.02
N ASP A 100 -0.11 -2.91 -14.78
CA ASP A 100 0.92 -3.21 -13.77
C ASP A 100 1.80 -4.39 -14.20
N ARG A 101 1.19 -5.44 -14.74
CA ARG A 101 1.95 -6.58 -15.30
C ARG A 101 2.79 -6.15 -16.48
N PHE A 102 2.28 -5.30 -17.36
CA PHE A 102 3.03 -4.76 -18.49
C PHE A 102 4.25 -3.97 -18.01
N VAL A 103 4.08 -3.10 -17.00
CA VAL A 103 5.19 -2.32 -16.42
C VAL A 103 6.24 -3.24 -15.81
N ALA A 104 5.85 -4.26 -15.07
CA ALA A 104 6.77 -5.24 -14.48
C ALA A 104 7.57 -5.99 -15.56
N LEU A 105 6.93 -6.42 -16.65
CA LEU A 105 7.61 -7.07 -17.77
C LEU A 105 8.55 -6.11 -18.51
N CYS A 106 8.12 -4.87 -18.75
CA CYS A 106 8.95 -3.84 -19.35
C CYS A 106 10.21 -3.57 -18.51
N LEU A 107 10.09 -3.47 -17.20
CA LEU A 107 11.24 -3.33 -16.30
C LEU A 107 12.17 -4.54 -16.38
N ALA A 108 11.62 -5.76 -16.36
CA ALA A 108 12.40 -6.98 -16.47
C ALA A 108 13.17 -7.07 -17.81
N ASP A 109 12.55 -6.69 -18.92
CA ASP A 109 13.17 -6.66 -20.25
C ASP A 109 14.31 -5.63 -20.31
N ASN A 110 14.24 -4.58 -19.51
CA ASN A 110 15.30 -3.58 -19.34
C ASN A 110 16.37 -3.99 -18.30
N GLY A 111 16.35 -5.21 -17.82
CA GLY A 111 17.37 -5.79 -16.92
C GLY A 111 17.14 -5.51 -15.45
N TRP A 112 16.00 -4.93 -15.06
CA TRP A 112 15.61 -4.77 -13.67
C TRP A 112 15.08 -6.09 -13.10
N ARG A 113 15.40 -6.39 -11.85
CA ARG A 113 14.94 -7.59 -11.15
C ARG A 113 14.31 -7.19 -9.82
N PRO A 114 13.15 -7.78 -9.45
CA PRO A 114 12.59 -7.57 -8.12
C PRO A 114 13.55 -8.16 -7.08
N ILE A 115 13.66 -7.46 -5.95
CA ILE A 115 14.42 -7.91 -4.77
C ILE A 115 13.48 -7.90 -3.56
N ASP A 116 13.58 -8.94 -2.74
CA ASP A 116 12.85 -9.12 -1.49
C ASP A 116 13.42 -8.26 -0.35
#